data_c160d13134ac1cc67702733a350cf526
#
_entry.id   c160d13134ac1cc67702733a350cf526
#
_cell.length_a   1.000
_cell.length_b   1.000
_cell.length_c   1.000
_cell.angle_alpha   90.00
_cell.angle_beta   90.00
_cell.angle_gamma   90.00
#
_symmetry.space_group_name_H-M   'P 1'
#
loop_
_entity.id
_entity.type
_entity.pdbx_description
1 polymer ?
#
loop_
_entity_poly.entity_id
_entity_poly.type
_entity_poly.pdbx_seq_one_letter_code
_entity_poly.pdbx_strand_id
1 'polypeptide(L)'
;MNDNHPQSTSTGHALSAAAWLDAHFLAAQPEYEAMVRSAGFQSGWRVLDAGCGGGSYLPLLSELLGPHGHISAVDLAPENVAHVQALTGSGHLHCSTDVRPGDVTDLSFVENSFHAVWSANVTQYLSDLELHTMLAEARRVLKPGGLLALKDTEDSALALHPVPPLLLWRIFDALARRGEMTVIGGLRELHLNRFVEQAGFVHVRRTVVYIERQLPLRAVEAQTIAELVGWLAHAAETLDLSAADRAQWRSFADMASPNYILHQPDLYWREVDVLVTGYKQ
;
A
#
# COMPACT_ATOMS: atom_id res chain seq x y z
N MET A 1 -22.55 -8.74 -6.51
CA MET A 1 -22.32 -7.92 -7.72
C MET A 1 -20.86 -7.59 -7.69
N ASN A 2 -20.07 -8.10 -8.64
CA ASN A 2 -18.67 -7.68 -8.74
C ASN A 2 -18.68 -6.24 -9.22
N ASP A 3 -18.50 -5.29 -8.30
CA ASP A 3 -18.21 -3.90 -8.65
C ASP A 3 -16.79 -3.89 -9.25
N ASN A 4 -16.72 -4.12 -10.56
CA ASN A 4 -15.48 -4.07 -11.32
C ASN A 4 -15.08 -2.58 -11.46
N HIS A 5 -14.71 -1.97 -10.33
CA HIS A 5 -14.18 -0.63 -10.32
C HIS A 5 -12.81 -0.67 -11.01
N PRO A 6 -12.46 0.26 -11.93
CA PRO A 6 -11.20 0.23 -12.67
C PRO A 6 -9.94 0.22 -11.79
N GLN A 7 -10.09 0.49 -10.50
CA GLN A 7 -9.03 0.51 -9.49
C GLN A 7 -8.94 -0.77 -8.65
N SER A 8 -9.74 -1.81 -8.95
CA SER A 8 -9.76 -3.06 -8.19
C SER A 8 -9.39 -4.25 -9.07
N THR A 9 -8.81 -5.28 -8.45
CA THR A 9 -8.53 -6.57 -9.08
C THR A 9 -9.71 -7.52 -8.96
N SER A 10 -9.60 -8.72 -9.56
CA SER A 10 -10.59 -9.81 -9.43
C SER A 10 -10.77 -10.30 -7.99
N THR A 11 -9.85 -9.97 -7.08
CA THR A 11 -9.98 -10.24 -5.64
C THR A 11 -11.05 -9.37 -4.96
N GLY A 12 -11.47 -8.27 -5.62
CA GLY A 12 -12.46 -7.33 -5.09
C GLY A 12 -11.93 -6.30 -4.11
N HIS A 13 -10.62 -6.31 -3.81
CA HIS A 13 -10.02 -5.29 -2.96
C HIS A 13 -10.01 -3.93 -3.66
N ALA A 14 -10.45 -2.89 -2.96
CA ALA A 14 -10.39 -1.53 -3.45
C ALA A 14 -8.94 -1.07 -3.62
N LEU A 15 -8.67 -0.25 -4.65
CA LEU A 15 -7.35 0.35 -4.90
C LEU A 15 -6.21 -0.68 -5.05
N SER A 16 -6.49 -1.87 -5.61
CA SER A 16 -5.52 -2.97 -5.76
C SER A 16 -5.05 -3.24 -7.19
N ALA A 17 -5.62 -2.55 -8.19
CA ALA A 17 -5.23 -2.72 -9.59
C ALA A 17 -3.85 -2.13 -9.88
N ALA A 18 -3.01 -2.82 -10.67
CA ALA A 18 -1.63 -2.42 -10.96
C ALA A 18 -1.51 -0.96 -11.43
N ALA A 19 -2.40 -0.50 -12.31
CA ALA A 19 -2.37 0.87 -12.82
C ALA A 19 -2.55 1.94 -11.71
N TRP A 20 -3.43 1.68 -10.72
CA TRP A 20 -3.57 2.54 -9.55
C TRP A 20 -2.31 2.49 -8.69
N LEU A 21 -1.81 1.28 -8.40
CA LEU A 21 -0.63 1.09 -7.55
C LEU A 21 0.60 1.77 -8.13
N ASP A 22 0.78 1.71 -9.47
CA ASP A 22 1.88 2.38 -10.16
C ASP A 22 1.74 3.90 -10.10
N ALA A 23 0.55 4.45 -10.34
CA ALA A 23 0.30 5.89 -10.25
C ALA A 23 0.54 6.41 -8.82
N HIS A 24 0.03 5.70 -7.82
CA HIS A 24 0.22 6.02 -6.41
C HIS A 24 1.70 5.96 -6.00
N PHE A 25 2.42 4.90 -6.42
CA PHE A 25 3.85 4.79 -6.20
C PHE A 25 4.60 5.99 -6.82
N LEU A 26 4.33 6.33 -8.08
CA LEU A 26 5.00 7.43 -8.78
C LEU A 26 4.68 8.81 -8.17
N ALA A 27 3.48 8.99 -7.59
CA ALA A 27 3.11 10.22 -6.90
C ALA A 27 3.94 10.46 -5.64
N ALA A 28 4.38 9.39 -4.97
CA ALA A 28 5.15 9.41 -3.72
C ALA A 28 6.56 8.78 -3.87
N GLN A 29 7.04 8.59 -5.10
CA GLN A 29 8.26 7.83 -5.40
C GLN A 29 9.48 8.24 -4.56
N PRO A 30 9.82 9.54 -4.38
CA PRO A 30 11.01 9.92 -3.62
C PRO A 30 10.95 9.44 -2.16
N GLU A 31 9.77 9.57 -1.53
CA GLU A 31 9.54 9.17 -0.15
C GLU A 31 9.56 7.64 -0.03
N TYR A 32 8.92 6.93 -0.95
CA TYR A 32 8.88 5.46 -0.97
C TYR A 32 10.25 4.85 -1.20
N GLU A 33 11.04 5.39 -2.14
CA GLU A 33 12.41 4.95 -2.33
C GLU A 33 13.28 5.18 -1.09
N ALA A 34 13.13 6.33 -0.43
CA ALA A 34 13.85 6.61 0.81
C ALA A 34 13.49 5.62 1.91
N MET A 35 12.21 5.22 2.04
CA MET A 35 11.77 4.21 2.99
C MET A 35 12.42 2.85 2.70
N VAL A 36 12.38 2.37 1.46
CA VAL A 36 13.01 1.10 1.06
C VAL A 36 14.52 1.13 1.34
N ARG A 37 15.22 2.21 0.97
CA ARG A 37 16.65 2.35 1.21
C ARG A 37 16.99 2.37 2.71
N SER A 38 16.10 2.88 3.55
CA SER A 38 16.28 2.92 5.02
C SER A 38 15.96 1.61 5.73
N ALA A 39 15.29 0.66 5.06
CA ALA A 39 14.86 -0.60 5.67
C ALA A 39 16.03 -1.52 6.06
N GLY A 40 17.19 -1.40 5.38
CA GLY A 40 18.41 -2.14 5.74
C GLY A 40 18.67 -3.39 4.89
N PHE A 41 18.12 -3.47 3.67
CA PHE A 41 18.43 -4.54 2.72
C PHE A 41 19.93 -4.58 2.39
N GLN A 42 20.47 -5.78 2.14
CA GLN A 42 21.87 -5.96 1.83
C GLN A 42 22.07 -6.70 0.51
N SER A 43 23.17 -6.39 -0.16
CA SER A 43 23.55 -7.06 -1.40
C SER A 43 23.70 -8.58 -1.22
N GLY A 44 23.21 -9.34 -2.20
CA GLY A 44 23.24 -10.80 -2.19
C GLY A 44 22.11 -11.46 -1.38
N TRP A 45 21.21 -10.70 -0.77
CA TRP A 45 20.11 -11.27 -0.02
C TRP A 45 19.05 -11.93 -0.91
N ARG A 46 18.38 -12.93 -0.35
CA ARG A 46 17.12 -13.46 -0.87
C ARG A 46 15.98 -12.74 -0.14
N VAL A 47 15.15 -12.06 -0.88
CA VAL A 47 14.03 -11.26 -0.35
C VAL A 47 12.72 -11.84 -0.88
N LEU A 48 11.72 -11.93 -0.01
CA LEU A 48 10.33 -12.15 -0.39
C LEU A 48 9.63 -10.79 -0.47
N ASP A 49 9.05 -10.48 -1.62
CA ASP A 49 8.08 -9.39 -1.79
C ASP A 49 6.67 -9.96 -1.63
N ALA A 50 6.09 -9.78 -0.44
CA ALA A 50 4.83 -10.38 -0.03
C ALA A 50 3.67 -9.41 -0.31
N GLY A 51 2.90 -9.67 -1.37
CA GLY A 51 1.89 -8.79 -1.92
C GLY A 51 2.52 -7.76 -2.87
N CYS A 52 3.17 -8.24 -3.93
CA CYS A 52 3.97 -7.38 -4.82
C CYS A 52 3.15 -6.41 -5.69
N GLY A 53 1.83 -6.58 -5.78
CA GLY A 53 0.95 -5.74 -6.59
C GLY A 53 1.43 -5.60 -8.03
N GLY A 54 1.55 -4.38 -8.53
CA GLY A 54 2.10 -4.06 -9.86
C GLY A 54 3.63 -4.22 -9.98
N GLY A 55 4.34 -4.54 -8.89
CA GLY A 55 5.79 -4.72 -8.89
C GLY A 55 6.58 -3.41 -8.81
N SER A 56 5.96 -2.31 -8.42
CA SER A 56 6.57 -0.96 -8.41
C SER A 56 7.85 -0.87 -7.58
N TYR A 57 8.01 -1.73 -6.55
CA TYR A 57 9.21 -1.78 -5.70
C TYR A 57 10.33 -2.68 -6.24
N LEU A 58 10.03 -3.60 -7.17
CA LEU A 58 11.00 -4.59 -7.66
C LEU A 58 12.26 -3.97 -8.29
N PRO A 59 12.19 -2.90 -9.10
CA PRO A 59 13.40 -2.29 -9.65
C PRO A 59 14.36 -1.82 -8.55
N LEU A 60 13.86 -1.11 -7.54
CA LEU A 60 14.67 -0.61 -6.43
C LEU A 60 15.20 -1.74 -5.54
N LEU A 61 14.37 -2.72 -5.19
CA LEU A 61 14.81 -3.89 -4.44
C LEU A 61 15.92 -4.62 -5.19
N SER A 62 15.77 -4.83 -6.52
CA SER A 62 16.77 -5.52 -7.32
C SER A 62 18.09 -4.74 -7.42
N GLU A 63 18.04 -3.40 -7.47
CA GLU A 63 19.23 -2.54 -7.39
C GLU A 63 19.98 -2.74 -6.08
N LEU A 64 19.27 -2.69 -4.94
CA LEU A 64 19.86 -2.83 -3.61
C LEU A 64 20.47 -4.22 -3.37
N LEU A 65 19.83 -5.26 -3.91
CA LEU A 65 20.28 -6.63 -3.77
C LEU A 65 21.42 -6.98 -4.72
N GLY A 66 21.53 -6.29 -5.85
CA GLY A 66 22.58 -6.48 -6.84
C GLY A 66 22.55 -7.86 -7.52
N PRO A 67 23.54 -8.18 -8.37
CA PRO A 67 23.49 -9.33 -9.27
C PRO A 67 23.51 -10.70 -8.57
N HIS A 68 23.90 -10.75 -7.32
CA HIS A 68 23.91 -11.99 -6.51
C HIS A 68 22.67 -12.13 -5.62
N GLY A 69 21.77 -11.14 -5.64
CA GLY A 69 20.50 -11.16 -4.93
C GLY A 69 19.46 -12.02 -5.62
N HIS A 70 18.34 -12.23 -4.93
CA HIS A 70 17.19 -12.91 -5.49
C HIS A 70 15.91 -12.36 -4.87
N ILE A 71 14.89 -12.12 -5.69
CA ILE A 71 13.55 -11.74 -5.24
C ILE A 71 12.57 -12.86 -5.60
N SER A 72 11.83 -13.35 -4.61
CA SER A 72 10.59 -14.08 -4.86
C SER A 72 9.43 -13.14 -4.58
N ALA A 73 8.54 -12.94 -5.53
CA ALA A 73 7.39 -12.05 -5.41
C ALA A 73 6.10 -12.87 -5.44
N VAL A 74 5.16 -12.54 -4.56
CA VAL A 74 3.83 -13.17 -4.53
C VAL A 74 2.74 -12.13 -4.48
N ASP A 75 1.62 -12.39 -5.15
CA ASP A 75 0.40 -11.61 -5.07
C ASP A 75 -0.82 -12.51 -5.18
N LEU A 76 -1.91 -12.14 -4.52
CA LEU A 76 -3.15 -12.90 -4.55
C LEU A 76 -3.89 -12.76 -5.89
N ALA A 77 -3.75 -11.59 -6.56
CA ALA A 77 -4.41 -11.27 -7.81
C ALA A 77 -3.63 -11.84 -9.02
N PRO A 78 -4.19 -12.78 -9.77
CA PRO A 78 -3.52 -13.35 -10.95
C PRO A 78 -3.14 -12.31 -12.01
N GLU A 79 -3.94 -11.26 -12.17
CA GLU A 79 -3.67 -10.17 -13.09
C GLU A 79 -2.43 -9.35 -12.71
N ASN A 80 -2.22 -9.09 -11.42
CA ASN A 80 -1.00 -8.45 -10.93
C ASN A 80 0.21 -9.35 -11.18
N VAL A 81 0.08 -10.65 -10.87
CA VAL A 81 1.15 -11.64 -11.16
C VAL A 81 1.51 -11.65 -12.64
N ALA A 82 0.54 -11.68 -13.53
CA ALA A 82 0.79 -11.66 -14.98
C ALA A 82 1.47 -10.36 -15.43
N HIS A 83 1.07 -9.21 -14.86
CA HIS A 83 1.71 -7.92 -15.12
C HIS A 83 3.18 -7.93 -14.69
N VAL A 84 3.48 -8.39 -13.48
CA VAL A 84 4.84 -8.44 -12.94
C VAL A 84 5.71 -9.47 -13.68
N GLN A 85 5.15 -10.61 -14.11
CA GLN A 85 5.86 -11.59 -14.95
C GLN A 85 6.32 -10.97 -16.29
N ALA A 86 5.48 -10.15 -16.92
CA ALA A 86 5.85 -9.44 -18.12
C ALA A 86 6.97 -8.42 -17.84
N LEU A 87 6.90 -7.71 -16.71
CA LEU A 87 7.93 -6.76 -16.28
C LEU A 87 9.28 -7.47 -16.04
N THR A 88 9.29 -8.58 -15.32
CA THR A 88 10.53 -9.35 -15.01
C THR A 88 11.16 -9.96 -16.26
N GLY A 89 10.33 -10.36 -17.24
CA GLY A 89 10.79 -10.89 -18.53
C GLY A 89 11.53 -9.87 -19.40
N SER A 90 11.43 -8.57 -19.11
CA SER A 90 12.08 -7.50 -19.89
C SER A 90 13.60 -7.37 -19.65
N GLY A 91 14.15 -8.05 -18.65
CA GLY A 91 15.59 -8.04 -18.33
C GLY A 91 16.09 -6.76 -17.66
N HIS A 92 15.21 -5.91 -17.14
CA HIS A 92 15.59 -4.64 -16.50
C HIS A 92 15.93 -4.76 -15.01
N LEU A 93 15.76 -5.93 -14.39
CA LEU A 93 16.09 -6.13 -12.98
C LEU A 93 17.56 -6.55 -12.81
N HIS A 94 18.18 -6.07 -11.73
CA HIS A 94 19.59 -6.30 -11.43
C HIS A 94 19.87 -7.68 -10.81
N CYS A 95 18.84 -8.38 -10.31
CA CYS A 95 18.96 -9.70 -9.72
C CYS A 95 17.93 -10.68 -10.31
N SER A 96 18.11 -11.97 -10.04
CA SER A 96 17.12 -12.98 -10.41
C SER A 96 15.81 -12.76 -9.65
N THR A 97 14.68 -12.88 -10.36
CA THR A 97 13.35 -12.64 -9.79
C THR A 97 12.40 -13.72 -10.29
N ASP A 98 11.66 -14.34 -9.37
CA ASP A 98 10.52 -15.21 -9.67
C ASP A 98 9.23 -14.62 -9.10
N VAL A 99 8.14 -14.77 -9.84
CA VAL A 99 6.83 -14.24 -9.48
C VAL A 99 5.78 -15.33 -9.60
N ARG A 100 4.94 -15.48 -8.59
CA ARG A 100 3.88 -16.50 -8.57
C ARG A 100 2.64 -16.04 -7.82
N PRO A 101 1.47 -16.60 -8.11
CA PRO A 101 0.29 -16.42 -7.25
C PRO A 101 0.59 -16.94 -5.84
N GLY A 102 0.12 -16.24 -4.82
CA GLY A 102 0.30 -16.66 -3.43
C GLY A 102 -0.47 -15.79 -2.46
N ASP A 103 -0.91 -16.42 -1.37
CA ASP A 103 -1.54 -15.77 -0.25
C ASP A 103 -0.47 -15.48 0.82
N VAL A 104 -0.41 -14.25 1.31
CA VAL A 104 0.54 -13.84 2.35
C VAL A 104 0.27 -14.50 3.69
N THR A 105 -0.94 -15.06 3.87
CA THR A 105 -1.35 -15.82 5.06
C THR A 105 -1.07 -17.32 4.96
N ASP A 106 -0.65 -17.82 3.78
CA ASP A 106 -0.29 -19.24 3.51
C ASP A 106 0.84 -19.31 2.47
N LEU A 107 2.05 -18.98 2.88
CA LEU A 107 3.20 -18.86 1.99
C LEU A 107 3.77 -20.24 1.59
N SER A 108 3.74 -20.55 0.30
CA SER A 108 4.27 -21.80 -0.28
C SER A 108 5.81 -21.85 -0.29
N PHE A 109 6.48 -21.41 0.78
CA PHE A 109 7.93 -21.46 0.92
C PHE A 109 8.30 -22.27 2.16
N VAL A 110 9.45 -22.94 2.11
CA VAL A 110 10.00 -23.63 3.27
C VAL A 110 10.48 -22.61 4.32
N GLU A 111 10.53 -23.06 5.57
CA GLU A 111 11.02 -22.21 6.65
C GLU A 111 12.49 -21.77 6.44
N ASN A 112 12.86 -20.63 7.00
CA ASN A 112 14.23 -20.12 6.96
C ASN A 112 14.81 -19.93 5.54
N SER A 113 13.98 -19.55 4.56
CA SER A 113 14.36 -19.38 3.15
C SER A 113 14.89 -17.99 2.83
N PHE A 114 14.40 -16.95 3.51
CA PHE A 114 14.64 -15.56 3.15
C PHE A 114 15.49 -14.82 4.19
N HIS A 115 16.31 -13.90 3.71
CA HIS A 115 17.03 -12.94 4.55
C HIS A 115 16.14 -11.77 4.95
N ALA A 116 15.20 -11.41 4.09
CA ALA A 116 14.21 -10.40 4.40
C ALA A 116 12.84 -10.73 3.78
N VAL A 117 11.78 -10.25 4.42
CA VAL A 117 10.42 -10.11 3.88
C VAL A 117 10.12 -8.62 3.79
N TRP A 118 9.79 -8.18 2.59
CA TRP A 118 9.23 -6.87 2.30
C TRP A 118 7.74 -7.02 2.01
N SER A 119 6.93 -6.09 2.48
CA SER A 119 5.53 -5.99 2.11
C SER A 119 5.10 -4.53 2.15
N ALA A 120 4.40 -4.07 1.12
CA ALA A 120 3.98 -2.68 0.99
C ALA A 120 2.52 -2.56 0.60
N ASN A 121 1.75 -1.80 1.39
CA ASN A 121 0.32 -1.55 1.21
C ASN A 121 -0.52 -2.85 1.16
N VAL A 122 -0.19 -3.82 1.99
CA VAL A 122 -0.87 -5.12 2.07
C VAL A 122 -1.62 -5.28 3.38
N THR A 123 -1.02 -4.84 4.49
CA THR A 123 -1.60 -5.09 5.81
C THR A 123 -2.96 -4.43 5.97
N GLN A 124 -3.20 -3.31 5.32
CA GLN A 124 -4.49 -2.61 5.31
C GLN A 124 -5.68 -3.46 4.80
N TYR A 125 -5.43 -4.47 3.97
CA TYR A 125 -6.49 -5.35 3.44
C TYR A 125 -6.84 -6.52 4.36
N LEU A 126 -6.03 -6.78 5.39
CA LEU A 126 -6.15 -7.93 6.26
C LEU A 126 -6.95 -7.59 7.52
N SER A 127 -7.79 -8.52 7.97
CA SER A 127 -8.32 -8.48 9.33
C SER A 127 -7.19 -8.66 10.35
N ASP A 128 -7.43 -8.37 11.62
CA ASP A 128 -6.41 -8.56 12.66
C ASP A 128 -5.94 -10.03 12.74
N LEU A 129 -6.85 -10.99 12.52
CA LEU A 129 -6.50 -12.42 12.51
C LEU A 129 -5.61 -12.77 11.33
N GLU A 130 -5.94 -12.29 10.14
CA GLU A 130 -5.14 -12.49 8.93
C GLU A 130 -3.77 -11.81 9.05
N LEU A 131 -3.71 -10.60 9.62
CA LEU A 131 -2.44 -9.93 9.89
C LEU A 131 -1.55 -10.75 10.85
N HIS A 132 -2.12 -11.30 11.93
CA HIS A 132 -1.36 -12.21 12.80
C HIS A 132 -0.86 -13.44 12.05
N THR A 133 -1.67 -14.01 11.17
CA THR A 133 -1.30 -15.17 10.34
C THR A 133 -0.19 -14.80 9.35
N MET A 134 -0.31 -13.67 8.63
CA MET A 134 0.74 -13.15 7.75
C MET A 134 2.06 -12.95 8.48
N LEU A 135 2.03 -12.35 9.68
CA LEU A 135 3.24 -12.13 10.48
C LEU A 135 3.87 -13.45 10.95
N ALA A 136 3.06 -14.46 11.29
CA ALA A 136 3.55 -15.79 11.63
C ALA A 136 4.22 -16.47 10.42
N GLU A 137 3.61 -16.39 9.25
CA GLU A 137 4.17 -16.89 7.99
C GLU A 137 5.47 -16.16 7.59
N ALA A 138 5.48 -14.82 7.67
CA ALA A 138 6.68 -14.03 7.45
C ALA A 138 7.80 -14.47 8.39
N ARG A 139 7.49 -14.67 9.69
CA ARG A 139 8.45 -15.15 10.67
C ARG A 139 8.93 -16.58 10.38
N ARG A 140 8.05 -17.46 9.91
CA ARG A 140 8.39 -18.83 9.54
C ARG A 140 9.40 -18.87 8.40
N VAL A 141 9.14 -18.11 7.33
CA VAL A 141 9.99 -18.14 6.13
C VAL A 141 11.29 -17.35 6.27
N LEU A 142 11.37 -16.42 7.22
CA LEU A 142 12.60 -15.69 7.52
C LEU A 142 13.63 -16.60 8.18
N LYS A 143 14.90 -16.41 7.84
CA LYS A 143 16.05 -16.99 8.56
C LYS A 143 16.17 -16.40 9.96
N PRO A 144 16.80 -17.09 10.92
CA PRO A 144 17.22 -16.44 12.16
C PRO A 144 18.04 -15.17 11.87
N GLY A 145 17.72 -14.07 12.54
CA GLY A 145 18.30 -12.75 12.26
C GLY A 145 17.74 -12.06 11.00
N GLY A 146 16.78 -12.67 10.31
CA GLY A 146 16.17 -12.10 9.09
C GLY A 146 15.29 -10.88 9.39
N LEU A 147 15.23 -9.97 8.42
CA LEU A 147 14.53 -8.69 8.48
C LEU A 147 13.08 -8.83 8.00
N LEU A 148 12.14 -8.37 8.81
CA LEU A 148 10.79 -8.00 8.35
C LEU A 148 10.76 -6.49 8.11
N ALA A 149 10.23 -6.05 6.96
CA ALA A 149 10.00 -4.64 6.65
C ALA A 149 8.60 -4.49 6.04
N LEU A 150 7.73 -3.80 6.75
CA LEU A 150 6.34 -3.52 6.35
C LEU A 150 6.19 -2.02 6.11
N LYS A 151 5.73 -1.63 4.92
CA LYS A 151 5.33 -0.27 4.59
C LYS A 151 3.83 -0.25 4.40
N ASP A 152 3.13 0.67 5.07
CA ASP A 152 1.70 0.84 4.84
C ASP A 152 1.26 2.29 5.08
N THR A 153 0.08 2.65 4.57
CA THR A 153 -0.50 3.98 4.72
C THR A 153 -1.26 4.08 6.04
N GLU A 154 -0.98 5.13 6.81
CA GLU A 154 -1.68 5.43 8.06
C GLU A 154 -2.75 6.50 7.82
N ASP A 155 -4.01 6.09 7.70
CA ASP A 155 -5.12 6.97 7.33
C ASP A 155 -5.53 7.95 8.44
N SER A 156 -5.10 7.75 9.69
CA SER A 156 -5.50 8.63 10.80
C SER A 156 -5.00 10.07 10.66
N ALA A 157 -4.00 10.29 9.82
CA ALA A 157 -3.40 11.60 9.59
C ALA A 157 -3.56 12.11 8.15
N LEU A 158 -4.40 11.46 7.33
CA LEU A 158 -4.74 11.94 5.98
C LEU A 158 -5.37 13.33 6.04
N ALA A 159 -4.87 14.22 5.20
CA ALA A 159 -5.46 15.55 5.02
C ALA A 159 -5.60 15.87 3.52
N LEU A 160 -6.74 16.44 3.18
CA LEU A 160 -7.07 16.81 1.80
C LEU A 160 -7.81 18.14 1.81
N HIS A 161 -7.08 19.26 1.73
CA HIS A 161 -7.70 20.58 1.69
C HIS A 161 -8.07 20.94 0.23
N PRO A 162 -9.26 21.55 -0.02
CA PRO A 162 -10.20 22.15 0.92
C PRO A 162 -11.33 21.21 1.40
N VAL A 163 -11.20 19.90 1.25
CA VAL A 163 -12.18 18.99 1.85
C VAL A 163 -12.25 19.24 3.37
N PRO A 164 -13.43 19.55 3.94
CA PRO A 164 -13.53 19.75 5.39
C PRO A 164 -13.09 18.48 6.15
N PRO A 165 -12.22 18.59 7.17
CA PRO A 165 -11.74 17.40 7.92
C PRO A 165 -12.87 16.53 8.46
N LEU A 166 -13.95 17.13 8.97
CA LEU A 166 -15.10 16.37 9.45
C LEU A 166 -15.87 15.64 8.34
N LEU A 167 -15.85 16.14 7.11
CA LEU A 167 -16.44 15.43 5.98
C LEU A 167 -15.62 14.18 5.64
N LEU A 168 -14.29 14.30 5.66
CA LEU A 168 -13.38 13.16 5.47
C LEU A 168 -13.57 12.10 6.58
N TRP A 169 -13.65 12.52 7.84
CA TRP A 169 -13.86 11.59 8.95
C TRP A 169 -15.24 10.92 8.92
N ARG A 170 -16.30 11.61 8.47
CA ARG A 170 -17.63 11.00 8.34
C ARG A 170 -17.66 9.90 7.28
N ILE A 171 -16.96 10.09 6.15
CA ILE A 171 -16.91 9.04 5.13
C ILE A 171 -16.08 7.85 5.60
N PHE A 172 -14.96 8.07 6.30
CA PHE A 172 -14.15 6.99 6.88
C PHE A 172 -14.93 6.19 7.94
N ASP A 173 -15.65 6.86 8.84
CA ASP A 173 -16.52 6.19 9.82
C ASP A 173 -17.61 5.35 9.11
N ALA A 174 -18.23 5.88 8.06
CA ALA A 174 -19.26 5.16 7.33
C ALA A 174 -18.67 3.96 6.54
N LEU A 175 -17.49 4.09 5.95
CA LEU A 175 -16.76 3.01 5.28
C LEU A 175 -16.37 1.91 6.29
N ALA A 176 -15.82 2.29 7.43
CA ALA A 176 -15.44 1.34 8.49
C ALA A 176 -16.65 0.58 9.04
N ARG A 177 -17.79 1.25 9.24
CA ARG A 177 -19.04 0.59 9.67
C ARG A 177 -19.57 -0.39 8.62
N ARG A 178 -19.33 -0.13 7.34
CA ARG A 178 -19.68 -1.05 6.23
C ARG A 178 -18.72 -2.24 6.15
N GLY A 179 -17.58 -2.19 6.84
CA GLY A 179 -16.56 -3.23 6.81
C GLY A 179 -15.52 -3.05 5.70
N GLU A 180 -15.30 -1.81 5.24
CA GLU A 180 -14.26 -1.52 4.25
C GLU A 180 -12.87 -1.70 4.87
N MET A 181 -12.21 -2.80 4.49
CA MET A 181 -10.97 -3.21 5.15
C MET A 181 -9.81 -2.25 4.89
N THR A 182 -9.73 -1.62 3.72
CA THR A 182 -8.69 -0.62 3.45
C THR A 182 -8.70 0.52 4.47
N VAL A 183 -9.89 0.97 4.87
CA VAL A 183 -10.03 2.03 5.88
C VAL A 183 -9.79 1.49 7.29
N ILE A 184 -10.36 0.33 7.63
CA ILE A 184 -10.17 -0.29 8.96
C ILE A 184 -8.67 -0.57 9.18
N GLY A 185 -8.02 -1.16 8.20
CA GLY A 185 -6.59 -1.43 8.23
C GLY A 185 -5.75 -0.17 8.28
N GLY A 186 -6.01 0.81 7.38
CA GLY A 186 -5.29 2.08 7.37
C GLY A 186 -5.34 2.84 8.70
N LEU A 187 -6.47 2.78 9.41
CA LEU A 187 -6.56 3.33 10.78
C LEU A 187 -5.79 2.50 11.81
N ARG A 188 -5.68 1.16 11.61
CA ARG A 188 -4.91 0.26 12.48
C ARG A 188 -3.41 0.48 12.36
N GLU A 189 -2.91 0.96 11.22
CA GLU A 189 -1.48 1.15 10.96
C GLU A 189 -0.79 2.09 11.95
N LEU A 190 -1.54 2.92 12.65
CA LEU A 190 -1.05 3.66 13.82
C LEU A 190 -0.35 2.74 14.86
N HIS A 191 -0.75 1.47 14.94
CA HIS A 191 -0.26 0.49 15.91
C HIS A 191 0.41 -0.74 15.28
N LEU A 192 0.76 -0.72 13.99
CA LEU A 192 1.33 -1.86 13.28
C LEU A 192 2.58 -2.44 13.99
N ASN A 193 3.41 -1.60 14.58
CA ASN A 193 4.57 -2.06 15.35
C ASN A 193 4.21 -2.99 16.51
N ARG A 194 3.05 -2.80 17.16
CA ARG A 194 2.59 -3.68 18.27
C ARG A 194 2.24 -5.08 17.76
N PHE A 195 1.62 -5.19 16.57
CA PHE A 195 1.36 -6.49 15.94
C PHE A 195 2.66 -7.22 15.62
N VAL A 196 3.65 -6.49 15.11
CA VAL A 196 4.99 -7.05 14.81
C VAL A 196 5.69 -7.53 16.10
N GLU A 197 5.62 -6.75 17.18
CA GLU A 197 6.16 -7.15 18.50
C GLU A 197 5.45 -8.40 19.05
N GLN A 198 4.11 -8.44 18.98
CA GLN A 198 3.31 -9.58 19.43
C GLN A 198 3.56 -10.86 18.63
N ALA A 199 3.92 -10.73 17.35
CA ALA A 199 4.34 -11.84 16.50
C ALA A 199 5.75 -12.39 16.85
N GLY A 200 6.43 -11.80 17.84
CA GLY A 200 7.73 -12.28 18.34
C GLY A 200 8.93 -11.76 17.55
N PHE A 201 8.80 -10.67 16.81
CA PHE A 201 9.93 -9.94 16.24
C PHE A 201 10.59 -9.07 17.31
N VAL A 202 11.89 -8.89 17.20
CA VAL A 202 12.69 -8.08 18.12
C VAL A 202 13.27 -6.86 17.42
N HIS A 203 13.77 -5.88 18.21
CA HIS A 203 14.30 -4.61 17.68
C HIS A 203 13.32 -3.90 16.74
N VAL A 204 12.03 -3.98 17.07
CA VAL A 204 10.97 -3.38 16.27
C VAL A 204 11.12 -1.87 16.27
N ARG A 205 11.14 -1.28 15.07
CA ARG A 205 11.24 0.15 14.86
C ARG A 205 10.11 0.61 13.94
N ARG A 206 9.42 1.68 14.31
CA ARG A 206 8.43 2.37 13.47
C ARG A 206 8.99 3.72 13.04
N THR A 207 9.02 3.97 11.75
CA THR A 207 9.37 5.26 11.15
C THR A 207 8.14 5.81 10.45
N VAL A 208 7.88 7.10 10.62
CA VAL A 208 6.75 7.80 9.98
C VAL A 208 7.31 8.70 8.90
N VAL A 209 6.68 8.70 7.75
CA VAL A 209 7.03 9.54 6.59
C VAL A 209 5.80 10.32 6.16
N TYR A 210 5.94 11.64 6.06
CA TYR A 210 4.93 12.53 5.54
C TYR A 210 5.15 12.73 4.05
N ILE A 211 4.09 12.54 3.27
CA ILE A 211 4.02 12.81 1.84
C ILE A 211 3.10 14.01 1.67
N GLU A 212 3.66 15.16 1.33
CA GLU A 212 2.91 16.40 1.23
C GLU A 212 2.98 16.94 -0.20
N ARG A 213 1.83 17.32 -0.75
CA ARG A 213 1.72 17.88 -2.10
C ARG A 213 0.91 19.16 -2.08
N GLN A 214 1.39 20.15 -2.81
CA GLN A 214 0.77 21.46 -3.02
C GLN A 214 0.93 21.85 -4.48
N LEU A 215 0.19 22.84 -4.91
CA LEU A 215 0.35 23.38 -6.27
C LEU A 215 1.73 24.05 -6.47
N PRO A 216 2.34 23.91 -7.65
CA PRO A 216 1.88 23.13 -8.79
C PRO A 216 2.13 21.62 -8.62
N LEU A 217 1.14 20.79 -8.99
CA LEU A 217 1.26 19.34 -8.94
C LEU A 217 1.91 18.79 -10.22
N ARG A 218 2.64 17.68 -10.09
CA ARG A 218 2.98 16.82 -11.23
C ARG A 218 1.71 16.12 -11.75
N ALA A 219 1.71 15.74 -13.03
CA ALA A 219 0.54 15.10 -13.64
C ALA A 219 0.09 13.84 -12.87
N VAL A 220 1.05 13.02 -12.43
CA VAL A 220 0.76 11.79 -11.66
C VAL A 220 0.20 12.08 -10.27
N GLU A 221 0.63 13.15 -9.61
CA GLU A 221 0.07 13.58 -8.31
C GLU A 221 -1.36 14.06 -8.47
N ALA A 222 -1.62 14.87 -9.50
CA ALA A 222 -2.97 15.32 -9.83
C ALA A 222 -3.89 14.13 -10.15
N GLN A 223 -3.42 13.16 -10.93
CA GLN A 223 -4.15 11.93 -11.24
C GLN A 223 -4.50 11.17 -9.95
N THR A 224 -3.52 10.89 -9.09
CA THR A 224 -3.72 10.14 -7.83
C THR A 224 -4.74 10.82 -6.93
N ILE A 225 -4.65 12.16 -6.75
CA ILE A 225 -5.60 12.92 -5.94
C ILE A 225 -7.01 12.86 -6.54
N ALA A 226 -7.15 13.03 -7.87
CA ALA A 226 -8.44 12.97 -8.54
C ALA A 226 -9.09 11.58 -8.42
N GLU A 227 -8.31 10.52 -8.57
CA GLU A 227 -8.78 9.13 -8.44
C GLU A 227 -9.20 8.80 -7.01
N LEU A 228 -8.43 9.23 -6.00
CA LEU A 228 -8.80 9.09 -4.59
C LEU A 228 -10.13 9.81 -4.29
N VAL A 229 -10.26 11.07 -4.71
CA VAL A 229 -11.50 11.85 -4.52
C VAL A 229 -12.66 11.23 -5.28
N GLY A 230 -12.43 10.72 -6.48
CA GLY A 230 -13.42 10.00 -7.29
C GLY A 230 -13.91 8.73 -6.58
N TRP A 231 -13.01 7.95 -6.01
CA TRP A 231 -13.35 6.75 -5.22
C TRP A 231 -14.17 7.11 -3.99
N LEU A 232 -13.77 8.12 -3.21
CA LEU A 232 -14.51 8.59 -2.04
C LEU A 232 -15.91 9.11 -2.43
N ALA A 233 -16.01 9.88 -3.50
CA ALA A 233 -17.29 10.40 -3.97
C ALA A 233 -18.23 9.28 -4.44
N HIS A 234 -17.71 8.26 -5.14
CA HIS A 234 -18.48 7.09 -5.54
C HIS A 234 -18.95 6.31 -4.32
N ALA A 235 -18.07 6.06 -3.36
CA ALA A 235 -18.42 5.38 -2.12
C ALA A 235 -19.52 6.15 -1.34
N ALA A 236 -19.44 7.48 -1.30
CA ALA A 236 -20.42 8.31 -0.61
C ALA A 236 -21.86 8.11 -1.10
N GLU A 237 -22.07 7.73 -2.37
CA GLU A 237 -23.42 7.51 -2.93
C GLU A 237 -24.14 6.31 -2.29
N THR A 238 -23.41 5.33 -1.81
CA THR A 238 -23.96 4.08 -1.28
C THR A 238 -23.87 3.99 0.25
N LEU A 239 -23.20 4.95 0.88
CA LEU A 239 -23.01 4.99 2.34
C LEU A 239 -24.16 5.74 3.05
N ASP A 240 -24.31 5.43 4.34
CA ASP A 240 -25.25 6.16 5.22
C ASP A 240 -24.66 7.53 5.62
N LEU A 241 -24.71 8.46 4.66
CA LEU A 241 -24.29 9.85 4.81
C LEU A 241 -25.47 10.78 4.57
N SER A 242 -25.37 12.02 5.07
CA SER A 242 -26.37 13.05 4.78
C SER A 242 -26.40 13.39 3.26
N ALA A 243 -27.54 13.87 2.76
CA ALA A 243 -27.64 14.35 1.40
C ALA A 243 -26.66 15.50 1.11
N ALA A 244 -26.37 16.33 2.11
CA ALA A 244 -25.41 17.42 2.03
C ALA A 244 -23.97 16.89 1.87
N ASP A 245 -23.59 15.87 2.64
CA ASP A 245 -22.25 15.25 2.54
C ASP A 245 -22.04 14.60 1.18
N ARG A 246 -23.03 13.84 0.67
CA ARG A 246 -22.98 13.26 -0.68
C ARG A 246 -22.84 14.34 -1.76
N ALA A 247 -23.59 15.43 -1.64
CA ALA A 247 -23.49 16.54 -2.59
C ALA A 247 -22.10 17.21 -2.56
N GLN A 248 -21.50 17.36 -1.38
CA GLN A 248 -20.15 17.91 -1.27
C GLN A 248 -19.11 16.97 -1.92
N TRP A 249 -19.15 15.66 -1.66
CA TRP A 249 -18.24 14.69 -2.29
C TRP A 249 -18.37 14.71 -3.81
N ARG A 250 -19.60 14.72 -4.36
CA ARG A 250 -19.81 14.87 -5.80
C ARG A 250 -19.17 16.15 -6.33
N SER A 251 -19.33 17.28 -5.63
CA SER A 251 -18.79 18.56 -6.10
C SER A 251 -17.25 18.59 -6.15
N PHE A 252 -16.56 17.85 -5.27
CA PHE A 252 -15.10 17.73 -5.32
C PHE A 252 -14.61 16.80 -6.44
N ALA A 253 -15.42 15.83 -6.87
CA ALA A 253 -15.09 14.89 -7.93
C ALA A 253 -15.50 15.34 -9.34
N ASP A 254 -16.47 16.22 -9.48
CA ASP A 254 -17.01 16.68 -10.76
C ASP A 254 -16.14 17.78 -11.37
N MET A 255 -15.47 17.47 -12.50
CA MET A 255 -14.63 18.42 -13.23
C MET A 255 -15.36 19.69 -13.71
N ALA A 256 -16.70 19.63 -13.86
CA ALA A 256 -17.51 20.79 -14.22
C ALA A 256 -17.88 21.66 -13.00
N SER A 257 -17.65 21.16 -11.80
CA SER A 257 -17.94 21.87 -10.56
C SER A 257 -16.90 22.97 -10.28
N PRO A 258 -17.32 24.13 -9.78
CA PRO A 258 -16.38 25.14 -9.27
C PRO A 258 -15.59 24.64 -8.05
N ASN A 259 -16.07 23.58 -7.38
CA ASN A 259 -15.40 22.96 -6.24
C ASN A 259 -14.52 21.78 -6.63
N TYR A 260 -14.36 21.47 -7.92
CA TYR A 260 -13.50 20.36 -8.36
C TYR A 260 -12.13 20.44 -7.69
N ILE A 261 -11.70 19.34 -7.07
CA ILE A 261 -10.54 19.33 -6.17
C ILE A 261 -9.27 19.90 -6.81
N LEU A 262 -8.99 19.57 -8.08
CA LEU A 262 -7.78 20.03 -8.77
C LEU A 262 -7.86 21.50 -9.24
N HIS A 263 -9.03 22.15 -9.16
CA HIS A 263 -9.18 23.57 -9.48
C HIS A 263 -9.02 24.47 -8.25
N GLN A 264 -8.84 23.90 -7.06
CA GLN A 264 -8.76 24.68 -5.84
C GLN A 264 -7.36 25.30 -5.69
N PRO A 265 -7.24 26.64 -5.54
CA PRO A 265 -5.95 27.33 -5.52
C PRO A 265 -5.13 27.04 -4.25
N ASP A 266 -5.78 26.56 -3.22
CA ASP A 266 -5.24 26.22 -1.91
C ASP A 266 -5.21 24.70 -1.69
N LEU A 267 -5.22 23.90 -2.76
CA LEU A 267 -5.13 22.45 -2.66
C LEU A 267 -3.87 22.05 -1.89
N TYR A 268 -4.10 21.22 -0.87
CA TYR A 268 -3.05 20.56 -0.09
C TYR A 268 -3.46 19.13 0.17
N TRP A 269 -2.58 18.19 -0.17
CA TRP A 269 -2.72 16.78 0.15
C TRP A 269 -1.58 16.34 1.03
N ARG A 270 -1.90 15.61 2.09
CA ARG A 270 -0.94 14.93 2.94
C ARG A 270 -1.41 13.51 3.20
N GLU A 271 -0.56 12.57 2.83
CA GLU A 271 -0.61 11.18 3.21
C GLU A 271 0.46 10.89 4.24
N VAL A 272 0.25 9.92 5.09
CA VAL A 272 1.24 9.49 6.06
C VAL A 272 1.47 8.01 5.90
N ASP A 273 2.73 7.65 5.72
CA ASP A 273 3.14 6.26 5.64
C ASP A 273 4.02 5.86 6.82
N VAL A 274 3.92 4.60 7.16
CA VAL A 274 4.74 3.98 8.19
C VAL A 274 5.64 2.90 7.57
N LEU A 275 6.88 2.88 8.01
CA LEU A 275 7.78 1.76 7.81
C LEU A 275 8.03 1.10 9.17
N VAL A 276 7.58 -0.13 9.31
CA VAL A 276 7.85 -0.94 10.50
C VAL A 276 8.85 -2.02 10.14
N THR A 277 9.98 -2.02 10.83
CA THR A 277 11.02 -3.05 10.68
C THR A 277 11.15 -3.84 11.97
N GLY A 278 11.51 -5.11 11.86
CA GLY A 278 11.79 -5.99 12.99
C GLY A 278 12.63 -7.20 12.56
N TYR A 279 13.22 -7.90 13.50
CA TYR A 279 14.11 -9.04 13.21
C TYR A 279 13.59 -10.31 13.86
N LYS A 280 13.65 -11.44 13.13
CA LYS A 280 13.42 -12.77 13.69
C LYS A 280 14.55 -13.13 14.61
N GLN A 281 14.21 -13.53 15.84
CA GLN A 281 15.17 -14.15 16.78
C GLN A 281 15.61 -15.52 16.31
#